data_219219dee223166167cad5193ec7f062
#
_entry.id   219219dee223166167cad5193ec7f062
#
_cell.length_a   1.000
_cell.length_b   1.000
_cell.length_c   1.000
_cell.angle_alpha   90.00
_cell.angle_beta   90.00
_cell.angle_gamma   90.00
#
_symmetry.space_group_name_H-M   'P 1'
#
loop_
_entity.id
_entity.type
_entity.pdbx_description
1 polymer ?
#
loop_
_entity_poly.entity_id
_entity_poly.type
_entity_poly.pdbx_seq_one_letter_code
_entity_poly.pdbx_strand_id
1 'polypeptide(L)'
;KASWDKRYSGSLIEKSGNYDTVNRKMRWRIKINNVGPSDLNGYTVKDTLRYTGATIVGGTDGIKVKYGSSGDNWDSINKTVSSKGTVTITKNESEQETGFTYTFPAGSTEKYYLIEYYTTVPDGIQDNELLQNDAEIDKGDKKQDSTTGSGKVVRQGWQAVKSRAKNALVDGSTGNQKV
;
A
#
# COMPACT_ATOMS: atom_id res chain seq x y z
N LYS A 1 8.21 16.23 19.10
CA LYS A 1 9.13 15.52 18.21
C LYS A 1 10.21 14.79 18.98
N ALA A 2 10.98 15.52 19.76
CA ALA A 2 12.10 14.94 20.49
C ALA A 2 11.66 13.85 21.45
N SER A 3 10.56 14.04 22.15
CA SER A 3 10.07 13.04 23.09
C SER A 3 9.54 11.80 22.36
N TRP A 4 8.93 11.97 21.18
CA TRP A 4 8.48 10.84 20.38
C TRP A 4 9.68 10.01 19.92
N ASP A 5 10.66 10.64 19.31
CA ASP A 5 11.85 9.94 18.81
C ASP A 5 12.64 9.26 19.92
N LYS A 6 12.73 9.88 21.09
CA LYS A 6 13.50 9.33 22.20
C LYS A 6 12.82 8.15 22.88
N ARG A 7 11.50 8.06 22.82
CA ARG A 7 10.77 6.97 23.46
C ARG A 7 10.73 5.71 22.64
N TYR A 8 10.90 5.82 21.35
CA TYR A 8 10.78 4.67 20.47
C TYR A 8 12.01 4.60 19.59
N SER A 9 12.82 3.56 19.80
CA SER A 9 14.07 3.36 19.07
C SER A 9 13.88 2.64 17.74
N GLY A 10 12.68 2.07 17.48
CA GLY A 10 12.40 1.40 16.22
C GLY A 10 11.93 2.35 15.14
N SER A 11 11.47 1.79 14.04
CA SER A 11 10.95 2.57 12.92
C SER A 11 9.64 3.25 13.27
N LEU A 12 9.49 4.51 12.88
CA LEU A 12 8.25 5.24 13.05
C LEU A 12 7.25 4.91 11.96
N ILE A 13 7.76 4.51 10.79
CA ILE A 13 6.93 4.17 9.64
C ILE A 13 7.45 2.88 9.00
N GLU A 14 6.53 2.01 8.61
CA GLU A 14 6.83 0.77 7.91
C GLU A 14 5.84 0.61 6.78
N LYS A 15 6.24 -0.09 5.73
CA LYS A 15 5.38 -0.27 4.56
C LYS A 15 5.49 -1.69 4.03
N SER A 16 4.38 -2.20 3.54
CA SER A 16 4.28 -3.54 2.99
C SER A 16 3.42 -3.51 1.73
N GLY A 17 3.79 -4.31 0.74
CA GLY A 17 3.03 -4.49 -0.49
C GLY A 17 2.73 -5.97 -0.70
N ASN A 18 1.52 -6.25 -1.15
CA ASN A 18 1.09 -7.60 -1.49
C ASN A 18 0.25 -7.55 -2.76
N TYR A 19 0.52 -8.48 -3.66
CA TYR A 19 -0.33 -8.62 -4.84
C TYR A 19 -1.57 -9.44 -4.48
N ASP A 20 -2.74 -8.86 -4.74
CA ASP A 20 -4.02 -9.54 -4.57
C ASP A 20 -4.33 -10.28 -5.88
N THR A 21 -4.18 -11.61 -5.86
CA THR A 21 -4.35 -12.44 -7.05
C THR A 21 -5.81 -12.53 -7.50
N VAL A 22 -6.76 -12.33 -6.61
CA VAL A 22 -8.18 -12.39 -6.94
C VAL A 22 -8.61 -11.15 -7.71
N ASN A 23 -8.28 -9.97 -7.18
CA ASN A 23 -8.66 -8.71 -7.79
C ASN A 23 -7.62 -8.16 -8.74
N ARG A 24 -6.44 -8.77 -8.77
CA ARG A 24 -5.30 -8.37 -9.63
C ARG A 24 -4.92 -6.92 -9.40
N LYS A 25 -4.75 -6.57 -8.12
CA LYS A 25 -4.36 -5.25 -7.65
C LYS A 25 -3.21 -5.38 -6.67
N MET A 26 -2.40 -4.34 -6.54
CA MET A 26 -1.46 -4.26 -5.44
C MET A 26 -2.17 -3.71 -4.21
N ARG A 27 -2.02 -4.38 -3.08
CA ARG A 27 -2.45 -3.87 -1.78
C ARG A 27 -1.24 -3.28 -1.08
N TRP A 28 -1.32 -2.01 -0.73
CA TRP A 28 -0.27 -1.31 0.01
C TRP A 28 -0.76 -0.96 1.39
N ARG A 29 0.11 -1.17 2.37
CA ARG A 29 -0.18 -0.83 3.76
C ARG A 29 0.99 -0.05 4.35
N ILE A 30 0.67 1.02 5.05
CA ILE A 30 1.65 1.86 5.75
C ILE A 30 1.27 1.83 7.22
N LYS A 31 2.22 1.41 8.07
CA LYS A 31 2.01 1.35 9.51
C LYS A 31 2.77 2.50 10.15
N ILE A 32 2.08 3.26 11.00
CA ILE A 32 2.67 4.34 11.79
C ILE A 32 2.76 3.88 13.23
N ASN A 33 3.97 3.91 13.78
CA ASN A 33 4.27 3.48 15.14
C ASN A 33 4.33 4.70 16.05
N ASN A 34 3.21 5.06 16.66
CA ASN A 34 3.09 6.16 17.61
C ASN A 34 3.11 5.61 19.04
N VAL A 35 4.14 4.80 19.34
CA VAL A 35 4.20 3.94 20.53
C VAL A 35 4.20 4.73 21.84
N GLY A 36 4.91 5.84 21.91
CA GLY A 36 4.77 6.79 23.01
C GLY A 36 3.77 7.86 22.61
N PRO A 37 2.46 7.60 22.74
CA PRO A 37 1.49 8.37 21.98
C PRO A 37 1.60 9.86 22.18
N SER A 38 1.68 10.57 21.07
CA SER A 38 1.53 12.01 21.00
C SER A 38 0.46 12.32 19.97
N ASP A 39 -0.02 13.54 19.93
CA ASP A 39 -0.98 13.93 18.91
C ASP A 39 -0.23 14.18 17.62
N LEU A 40 -0.55 13.39 16.59
CA LEU A 40 0.06 13.52 15.27
C LEU A 40 -0.59 14.61 14.42
N ASN A 41 -1.38 15.49 15.02
CA ASN A 41 -2.02 16.59 14.32
C ASN A 41 -1.03 17.34 13.44
N GLY A 42 -1.34 17.43 12.15
CA GLY A 42 -0.50 18.14 11.18
C GLY A 42 0.67 17.36 10.63
N TYR A 43 0.98 16.18 11.17
CA TYR A 43 1.97 15.30 10.56
C TYR A 43 1.44 14.82 9.21
N THR A 44 2.34 14.64 8.25
CA THR A 44 1.96 14.16 6.92
C THR A 44 2.68 12.86 6.61
N VAL A 45 1.96 11.98 5.92
CA VAL A 45 2.53 10.78 5.31
C VAL A 45 2.52 11.00 3.81
N LYS A 46 3.70 10.90 3.19
CA LYS A 46 3.84 11.01 1.73
C LYS A 46 4.13 9.64 1.16
N ASP A 47 3.32 9.23 0.22
CA ASP A 47 3.46 7.97 -0.49
C ASP A 47 3.94 8.27 -1.90
N THR A 48 4.94 7.53 -2.37
CA THR A 48 5.49 7.73 -3.71
C THR A 48 5.75 6.39 -4.39
N LEU A 49 4.97 6.10 -5.41
CA LEU A 49 5.17 4.91 -6.24
C LEU A 49 6.46 5.05 -7.06
N ARG A 50 7.23 3.97 -7.14
CA ARG A 50 8.45 3.95 -7.95
C ARG A 50 8.21 3.48 -9.38
N TYR A 51 6.96 3.49 -9.82
CA TYR A 51 6.58 3.13 -11.17
C TYR A 51 5.38 3.99 -11.57
N THR A 52 5.14 4.10 -12.86
CA THR A 52 4.06 4.96 -13.39
C THR A 52 2.99 4.11 -14.07
N GLY A 53 1.82 4.69 -14.23
CA GLY A 53 0.71 4.04 -14.93
C GLY A 53 -0.28 3.37 -14.00
N ALA A 54 -0.01 3.32 -12.70
CA ALA A 54 -0.97 2.79 -11.74
C ALA A 54 -1.99 3.86 -11.35
N THR A 55 -3.18 3.41 -10.98
CA THR A 55 -4.24 4.26 -10.45
C THR A 55 -4.58 3.81 -9.04
N ILE A 56 -4.77 4.76 -8.14
CA ILE A 56 -5.24 4.47 -6.78
C ILE A 56 -6.72 4.13 -6.87
N VAL A 57 -7.07 2.92 -6.47
CA VAL A 57 -8.45 2.42 -6.58
C VAL A 57 -9.34 3.20 -5.63
N GLY A 58 -10.40 3.79 -6.15
CA GLY A 58 -11.35 4.56 -5.35
C GLY A 58 -10.91 5.99 -5.05
N GLY A 59 -9.78 6.42 -5.59
CA GLY A 59 -9.28 7.77 -5.38
C GLY A 59 -9.03 8.06 -3.90
N THR A 60 -9.32 9.27 -3.45
CA THR A 60 -9.10 9.66 -2.05
C THR A 60 -9.91 8.81 -1.08
N ASP A 61 -11.11 8.37 -1.46
CA ASP A 61 -11.95 7.50 -0.62
C ASP A 61 -11.37 6.10 -0.50
N GLY A 62 -10.55 5.68 -1.46
CA GLY A 62 -9.88 4.39 -1.44
C GLY A 62 -8.75 4.31 -0.42
N ILE A 63 -8.25 5.43 0.06
CA ILE A 63 -7.23 5.48 1.10
C ILE A 63 -7.94 5.30 2.45
N LYS A 64 -7.77 4.13 3.07
CA LYS A 64 -8.42 3.80 4.33
C LYS A 64 -7.46 4.02 5.48
N VAL A 65 -7.90 4.69 6.54
CA VAL A 65 -7.09 4.96 7.71
C VAL A 65 -7.71 4.25 8.91
N LYS A 66 -6.92 3.41 9.54
CA LYS A 66 -7.35 2.56 10.66
C LYS A 66 -6.40 2.76 11.83
N TYR A 67 -6.84 2.32 13.02
CA TYR A 67 -6.01 2.38 14.21
C TYR A 67 -6.19 1.11 15.05
N GLY A 68 -5.24 0.92 15.96
CA GLY A 68 -5.28 -0.19 16.91
C GLY A 68 -4.33 0.04 18.06
N SER A 69 -4.43 -0.82 19.07
CA SER A 69 -3.59 -0.74 20.28
C SER A 69 -2.42 -1.72 20.25
N SER A 70 -2.39 -2.64 19.28
CA SER A 70 -1.30 -3.61 19.10
C SER A 70 -0.79 -3.52 17.67
N GLY A 71 0.52 -3.53 17.49
CA GLY A 71 1.17 -3.41 16.18
C GLY A 71 1.87 -4.68 15.71
N ASP A 72 1.82 -5.76 16.47
CA ASP A 72 2.53 -7.00 16.12
C ASP A 72 1.95 -7.66 14.87
N ASN A 73 0.63 -7.65 14.75
CA ASN A 73 -0.06 -8.14 13.58
C ASN A 73 -0.79 -6.97 12.95
N TRP A 74 -0.40 -6.62 11.72
CA TRP A 74 -0.99 -5.45 11.04
C TRP A 74 -2.50 -5.60 10.84
N ASP A 75 -2.99 -6.83 10.69
CA ASP A 75 -4.43 -7.08 10.54
C ASP A 75 -5.22 -6.72 11.79
N SER A 76 -4.57 -6.62 12.94
CA SER A 76 -5.22 -6.21 14.19
C SER A 76 -5.41 -4.69 14.28
N ILE A 77 -4.75 -3.93 13.40
CA ILE A 77 -4.95 -2.48 13.31
C ILE A 77 -6.15 -2.27 12.37
N ASN A 78 -7.34 -2.48 12.90
CA ASN A 78 -8.53 -2.65 12.06
C ASN A 78 -9.70 -1.76 12.43
N LYS A 79 -9.53 -0.84 13.37
CA LYS A 79 -10.61 0.07 13.74
C LYS A 79 -10.55 1.31 12.86
N THR A 80 -11.68 1.68 12.26
CA THR A 80 -11.76 2.86 11.41
C THR A 80 -11.66 4.12 12.28
N VAL A 81 -10.79 5.06 11.88
CA VAL A 81 -10.71 6.34 12.60
C VAL A 81 -12.03 7.07 12.51
N SER A 82 -12.40 7.75 13.59
CA SER A 82 -13.65 8.52 13.63
C SER A 82 -13.53 9.81 12.80
N SER A 83 -12.33 10.34 12.65
CA SER A 83 -12.07 11.52 11.85
C SER A 83 -10.87 11.25 10.95
N LYS A 84 -11.13 11.08 9.68
CA LYS A 84 -10.09 10.90 8.67
C LYS A 84 -9.51 12.27 8.32
N GLY A 85 -8.19 12.33 8.23
CA GLY A 85 -7.50 13.53 7.80
C GLY A 85 -7.66 13.79 6.31
N THR A 86 -6.87 14.71 5.82
CA THR A 86 -6.94 15.14 4.42
C THR A 86 -6.04 14.27 3.54
N VAL A 87 -6.60 13.75 2.47
CA VAL A 87 -5.86 13.01 1.45
C VAL A 87 -5.80 13.83 0.17
N THR A 88 -4.62 13.94 -0.39
CA THR A 88 -4.40 14.57 -1.70
C THR A 88 -3.64 13.59 -2.57
N ILE A 89 -4.21 13.22 -3.71
CA ILE A 89 -3.53 12.37 -4.69
C ILE A 89 -2.57 13.24 -5.48
N THR A 90 -1.32 12.80 -5.59
CA THR A 90 -0.29 13.53 -6.32
C THR A 90 -0.17 12.96 -7.73
N LYS A 91 0.15 13.85 -8.67
CA LYS A 91 0.29 13.49 -10.08
C LYS A 91 1.54 14.13 -10.66
N ASN A 92 2.09 13.50 -11.68
CA ASN A 92 3.20 14.08 -12.44
C ASN A 92 2.67 15.00 -13.54
N GLU A 93 3.59 15.53 -14.35
CA GLU A 93 3.22 16.44 -15.42
C GLU A 93 2.36 15.80 -16.50
N SER A 94 2.41 14.48 -16.61
CA SER A 94 1.58 13.72 -17.56
C SER A 94 0.24 13.30 -16.96
N GLU A 95 -0.15 13.87 -15.81
CA GLU A 95 -1.40 13.56 -15.08
C GLU A 95 -1.48 12.12 -14.59
N GLN A 96 -0.34 11.42 -14.52
CA GLN A 96 -0.30 10.08 -13.94
C GLN A 96 -0.18 10.18 -12.43
N GLU A 97 -0.89 9.32 -11.73
CA GLU A 97 -0.85 9.29 -10.26
C GLU A 97 0.49 8.76 -9.78
N THR A 98 1.09 9.47 -8.85
CA THR A 98 2.41 9.13 -8.32
C THR A 98 2.38 8.74 -6.85
N GLY A 99 1.24 8.88 -6.20
CA GLY A 99 1.07 8.60 -4.79
C GLY A 99 0.06 9.52 -4.15
N PHE A 100 0.23 9.74 -2.86
CA PHE A 100 -0.68 10.65 -2.15
C PHE A 100 0.04 11.26 -0.95
N THR A 101 -0.59 12.28 -0.38
CA THR A 101 -0.22 12.84 0.91
C THR A 101 -1.43 12.74 1.84
N TYR A 102 -1.20 12.23 3.04
CA TYR A 102 -2.21 12.17 4.10
C TYR A 102 -1.76 13.06 5.25
N THR A 103 -2.64 13.96 5.69
CA THR A 103 -2.37 14.83 6.85
C THR A 103 -3.25 14.37 8.00
N PHE A 104 -2.63 14.04 9.13
CA PHE A 104 -3.34 13.62 10.34
C PHE A 104 -4.14 14.79 10.92
N PRO A 105 -5.40 14.57 11.32
CA PRO A 105 -6.18 15.59 12.00
C PRO A 105 -5.82 15.67 13.48
N ALA A 106 -6.32 16.69 14.15
CA ALA A 106 -6.20 16.82 15.60
C ALA A 106 -6.85 15.62 16.29
N GLY A 107 -6.28 15.20 17.40
CA GLY A 107 -6.78 14.05 18.15
C GLY A 107 -6.25 12.71 17.64
N SER A 108 -5.22 12.73 16.81
CA SER A 108 -4.58 11.50 16.31
C SER A 108 -3.60 10.96 17.34
N THR A 109 -4.13 10.36 18.39
CA THR A 109 -3.38 9.97 19.60
C THR A 109 -3.31 8.46 19.81
N GLU A 110 -3.70 7.67 18.81
CA GLU A 110 -3.63 6.20 18.94
C GLU A 110 -2.19 5.71 18.80
N LYS A 111 -1.93 4.51 19.32
CA LYS A 111 -0.58 3.94 19.30
C LYS A 111 -0.15 3.53 17.90
N TYR A 112 -1.08 2.97 17.14
CA TYR A 112 -0.77 2.47 15.80
C TYR A 112 -1.82 2.94 14.82
N TYR A 113 -1.36 3.40 13.66
CA TYR A 113 -2.23 3.72 12.53
C TYR A 113 -1.83 2.85 11.35
N LEU A 114 -2.81 2.50 10.55
CA LEU A 114 -2.61 1.75 9.31
C LEU A 114 -3.32 2.48 8.19
N ILE A 115 -2.57 2.84 7.17
CA ILE A 115 -3.14 3.40 5.94
C ILE A 115 -3.10 2.29 4.91
N GLU A 116 -4.26 1.92 4.38
CA GLU A 116 -4.38 0.81 3.44
C GLU A 116 -5.07 1.28 2.18
N TYR A 117 -4.55 0.87 1.03
CA TYR A 117 -5.13 1.21 -0.26
C TYR A 117 -4.66 0.23 -1.31
N TYR A 118 -5.34 0.25 -2.46
CA TYR A 118 -5.03 -0.61 -3.58
C TYR A 118 -4.66 0.23 -4.79
N THR A 119 -3.76 -0.29 -5.61
CA THR A 119 -3.46 0.30 -6.91
C THR A 119 -3.66 -0.73 -8.01
N THR A 120 -4.02 -0.25 -9.19
CA THR A 120 -3.97 -1.08 -10.39
C THR A 120 -2.52 -1.43 -10.70
N VAL A 121 -2.34 -2.48 -11.48
CA VAL A 121 -1.00 -2.89 -11.96
C VAL A 121 -0.96 -2.59 -13.45
N PRO A 122 -0.03 -1.76 -13.90
CA PRO A 122 0.09 -1.45 -15.33
C PRO A 122 0.32 -2.68 -16.19
N ASP A 123 -0.19 -2.67 -17.41
CA ASP A 123 -0.14 -3.81 -18.31
C ASP A 123 1.28 -4.27 -18.63
N GLY A 124 2.23 -3.34 -18.66
CA GLY A 124 3.62 -3.65 -18.97
C GLY A 124 4.40 -4.36 -17.85
N ILE A 125 3.79 -4.49 -16.68
CA ILE A 125 4.47 -5.14 -15.54
C ILE A 125 4.47 -6.65 -15.77
N GLN A 126 5.66 -7.23 -15.65
CA GLN A 126 5.87 -8.67 -15.88
C GLN A 126 5.50 -9.49 -14.65
N ASP A 127 5.22 -10.79 -14.89
CA ASP A 127 5.08 -11.74 -13.79
C ASP A 127 6.37 -11.80 -12.98
N ASN A 128 6.24 -11.86 -11.65
CA ASN A 128 7.34 -11.85 -10.68
C ASN A 128 8.11 -10.54 -10.60
N GLU A 129 7.66 -9.50 -11.28
CA GLU A 129 8.30 -8.19 -11.16
C GLU A 129 8.02 -7.62 -9.77
N LEU A 130 9.06 -7.06 -9.16
CA LEU A 130 8.97 -6.43 -7.84
C LEU A 130 8.57 -4.96 -8.02
N LEU A 131 7.42 -4.60 -7.47
CA LEU A 131 6.98 -3.20 -7.44
C LEU A 131 7.37 -2.59 -6.10
N GLN A 132 7.85 -1.36 -6.14
CA GLN A 132 8.30 -0.66 -4.95
C GLN A 132 7.53 0.65 -4.77
N ASN A 133 7.41 1.05 -3.52
CA ASN A 133 6.59 2.18 -3.14
C ASN A 133 7.16 2.78 -1.85
N ASP A 134 7.51 4.04 -1.88
CA ASP A 134 8.12 4.72 -0.74
C ASP A 134 7.06 5.39 0.11
N ALA A 135 7.37 5.52 1.39
CA ALA A 135 6.57 6.33 2.30
C ALA A 135 7.48 7.07 3.25
N GLU A 136 7.09 8.27 3.60
CA GLU A 136 7.77 9.04 4.63
C GLU A 136 6.75 9.72 5.52
N ILE A 137 7.13 9.95 6.78
CA ILE A 137 6.34 10.73 7.71
C ILE A 137 7.10 11.99 8.07
N ASP A 138 6.45 13.12 7.92
CA ASP A 138 7.04 14.44 8.12
C ASP A 138 6.30 15.20 9.19
N LYS A 139 7.03 16.03 9.91
CA LYS A 139 6.47 17.04 10.80
C LYS A 139 6.81 18.40 10.20
N GLY A 140 5.80 19.07 9.64
CA GLY A 140 6.05 20.26 8.83
C GLY A 140 6.93 19.88 7.63
N ASP A 141 8.04 20.56 7.46
CA ASP A 141 8.99 20.31 6.39
C ASP A 141 10.03 19.25 6.74
N LYS A 142 9.98 18.70 7.94
CA LYS A 142 11.08 17.85 8.44
C LYS A 142 10.66 16.40 8.40
N LYS A 143 11.42 15.63 7.62
CA LYS A 143 11.25 14.18 7.57
C LYS A 143 11.64 13.58 8.92
N GLN A 144 10.73 12.79 9.49
CA GLN A 144 10.99 12.08 10.73
C GLN A 144 11.49 10.68 10.47
N ASP A 145 10.99 10.02 9.45
CA ASP A 145 11.39 8.67 9.08
C ASP A 145 10.88 8.36 7.67
N SER A 146 11.47 7.36 7.03
CA SER A 146 11.03 6.92 5.71
C SER A 146 11.28 5.41 5.56
N THR A 147 10.58 4.81 4.60
CA THR A 147 10.66 3.38 4.35
C THR A 147 10.27 3.09 2.90
N THR A 148 10.63 1.90 2.43
CA THR A 148 10.20 1.40 1.13
C THR A 148 9.50 0.07 1.34
N GLY A 149 8.29 -0.04 0.81
CA GLY A 149 7.58 -1.32 0.73
C GLY A 149 7.73 -1.90 -0.66
N SER A 150 7.65 -3.20 -0.75
CA SER A 150 7.69 -3.88 -2.03
C SER A 150 6.73 -5.05 -2.05
N GLY A 151 6.31 -5.43 -3.24
CA GLY A 151 5.47 -6.59 -3.45
C GLY A 151 5.70 -7.14 -4.84
N LYS A 152 5.65 -8.45 -4.95
CA LYS A 152 5.90 -9.14 -6.22
C LYS A 152 4.57 -9.41 -6.90
N VAL A 153 4.45 -9.01 -8.15
CA VAL A 153 3.28 -9.29 -8.98
C VAL A 153 3.29 -10.78 -9.35
N VAL A 154 2.20 -11.48 -9.10
CA VAL A 154 2.10 -12.91 -9.34
C VAL A 154 1.02 -13.17 -10.39
N ARG A 155 1.40 -13.11 -11.66
CA ARG A 155 0.49 -13.32 -12.80
C ARG A 155 0.56 -14.73 -13.34
N GLN A 156 1.71 -15.38 -13.15
CA GLN A 156 1.97 -16.68 -13.76
C GLN A 156 0.98 -17.75 -13.32
N GLY A 157 0.59 -17.77 -12.03
CA GLY A 157 -0.37 -18.76 -11.54
C GLY A 157 -1.68 -18.72 -12.29
N TRP A 158 -2.22 -17.51 -12.52
CA TRP A 158 -3.46 -17.32 -13.27
C TRP A 158 -3.28 -17.71 -14.74
N GLN A 159 -2.19 -17.28 -15.36
CA GLN A 159 -1.90 -17.58 -16.75
C GLN A 159 -1.61 -19.08 -16.97
N ALA A 160 -0.91 -19.73 -16.05
CA ALA A 160 -0.62 -21.15 -16.12
C ALA A 160 -1.90 -21.99 -16.09
N VAL A 161 -2.84 -21.65 -15.23
CA VAL A 161 -4.13 -22.34 -15.17
C VAL A 161 -4.88 -22.18 -16.48
N LYS A 162 -4.93 -20.99 -17.04
CA LYS A 162 -5.58 -20.71 -18.31
C LYS A 162 -4.93 -21.47 -19.46
N SER A 163 -3.62 -21.53 -19.50
CA SER A 163 -2.88 -22.26 -20.52
C SER A 163 -3.12 -23.75 -20.46
N ARG A 164 -3.14 -24.32 -19.27
CA ARG A 164 -3.42 -25.75 -19.09
C ARG A 164 -4.82 -26.10 -19.55
N ALA A 165 -5.80 -25.29 -19.25
CA ALA A 165 -7.17 -25.50 -19.70
C ALA A 165 -7.23 -25.49 -21.24
N LYS A 166 -6.56 -24.54 -21.87
CA LYS A 166 -6.48 -24.44 -23.32
C LYS A 166 -5.80 -25.66 -23.94
N ASN A 167 -4.69 -26.11 -23.39
CA ASN A 167 -3.97 -27.26 -23.87
C ASN A 167 -4.79 -28.55 -23.73
N ALA A 168 -5.49 -28.69 -22.63
CA ALA A 168 -6.36 -29.84 -22.40
C ALA A 168 -7.45 -29.92 -23.49
N LEU A 169 -8.01 -28.80 -23.90
CA LEU A 169 -9.03 -28.79 -24.95
C LEU A 169 -8.44 -29.19 -26.31
N VAL A 170 -7.20 -28.81 -26.58
CA VAL A 170 -6.54 -29.14 -27.85
C VAL A 170 -6.14 -30.61 -27.88
N ASP A 171 -5.55 -31.10 -26.82
CA ASP A 171 -5.02 -32.46 -26.74
C ASP A 171 -6.12 -33.51 -26.61
N GLY A 172 -7.24 -33.12 -26.11
CA GLY A 172 -8.35 -34.05 -25.93
C GLY A 172 -9.08 -34.37 -27.16
N SER A 173 -8.69 -34.07 -28.34
CA SER A 173 -9.20 -34.28 -29.40
C SER A 173 -8.73 -34.68 -30.23
N THR A 174 -8.50 -34.14 -29.86
CA THR A 174 -7.88 -34.38 -30.46
C THR A 174 -7.42 -34.46 -30.31
N GLY A 175 -7.77 -33.97 -30.48
CA GLY A 175 -6.95 -34.17 -30.54
C GLY A 175 -6.72 -34.00 -30.13
N ASN A 176 -7.01 -34.07 -30.59
CA ASN A 176 -6.45 -34.33 -30.41
C ASN A 176 -6.35 -34.56 -29.98
N GLN A 177 -6.59 -34.52 -30.15
CA GLN A 177 -6.28 -34.95 -30.18
C GLN A 177 -6.03 -35.55 -30.08
N LYS A 178 -6.14 -35.74 -30.47
CA LYS A 178 -5.82 -36.39 -30.69
C LYS A 178 -5.58 -36.98 -30.57
N VAL A 179 -5.72 -36.92 -30.88
CA VAL A 179 -5.52 -37.54 -30.95
C VAL A 179 -5.49 -37.65 -30.89
#